data_9b4f24e05a381dfd3bbf370c9e332273
#
_entry.id   9b4f24e05a381dfd3bbf370c9e332273
#
_cell.length_a   1.000
_cell.length_b   1.000
_cell.length_c   1.000
_cell.angle_alpha   90.00
_cell.angle_beta   90.00
_cell.angle_gamma   90.00
#
_symmetry.space_group_name_H-M   'P 1'
#
loop_
_entity.id
_entity.type
_entity.pdbx_description
1 polymer ?
#
loop_
_entity_poly.entity_id
_entity_poly.type
_entity_poly.pdbx_seq_one_letter_code
_entity_poly.pdbx_strand_id
1 'polypeptide(L)'
;MAITIRPMERADMPACATIASAAFDTDEIYHRLYPRYREFPLERRNFWLIRLKQRLVEPTAVPLVAESIEGEGPEAKKEIVGYATYVRMGKDPGALARQAMDTYVNSE
;
A
#
# COMPACT_ATOMS: atom_id res chain seq x y z
N MET A 1 19.93 4.43 -13.89
CA MET A 1 18.93 4.07 -12.87
C MET A 1 18.25 2.76 -13.25
N ALA A 2 18.20 1.82 -12.35
CA ALA A 2 17.50 0.55 -12.54
C ALA A 2 16.28 0.51 -11.60
N ILE A 3 15.20 -0.09 -12.07
CA ILE A 3 13.99 -0.31 -11.27
C ILE A 3 13.84 -1.82 -11.05
N THR A 4 13.68 -2.22 -9.81
CA THR A 4 13.46 -3.61 -9.43
C THR A 4 12.11 -3.74 -8.74
N ILE A 5 11.35 -4.77 -9.11
CA ILE A 5 10.08 -5.10 -8.44
C ILE A 5 10.37 -6.28 -7.50
N ARG A 6 9.98 -6.14 -6.27
CA ARG A 6 10.14 -7.19 -5.26
C ARG A 6 8.97 -7.20 -4.27
N PRO A 7 8.79 -8.29 -3.51
CA PRO A 7 7.77 -8.30 -2.46
C PRO A 7 8.02 -7.19 -1.42
N MET A 8 6.92 -6.61 -0.94
CA MET A 8 6.97 -5.62 0.12
C MET A 8 7.36 -6.29 1.44
N GLU A 9 8.26 -5.67 2.16
CA GLU A 9 8.65 -6.08 3.50
C GLU A 9 8.12 -5.08 4.52
N ARG A 10 8.09 -5.49 5.77
CA ARG A 10 7.62 -4.61 6.86
C ARG A 10 8.40 -3.29 6.92
N ALA A 11 9.69 -3.34 6.66
CA ALA A 11 10.55 -2.16 6.67
C ALA A 11 10.22 -1.15 5.56
N ASP A 12 9.53 -1.59 4.50
CA ASP A 12 9.13 -0.73 3.39
C ASP A 12 7.87 0.09 3.69
N MET A 13 7.09 -0.30 4.67
CA MET A 13 5.78 0.30 4.92
C MET A 13 5.81 1.80 5.21
N PRO A 14 6.76 2.34 5.99
CA PRO A 14 6.82 3.79 6.19
C PRO A 14 6.98 4.57 4.88
N ALA A 15 7.86 4.12 3.97
CA ALA A 15 8.06 4.76 2.67
C ALA A 15 6.80 4.65 1.81
N CYS A 16 6.15 3.48 1.80
CA CYS A 16 4.91 3.26 1.05
C CYS A 16 3.76 4.13 1.59
N ALA A 17 3.66 4.28 2.90
CA ALA A 17 2.65 5.14 3.52
C ALA A 17 2.85 6.61 3.12
N THR A 18 4.08 7.07 3.04
CA THR A 18 4.42 8.42 2.59
C THR A 18 4.04 8.61 1.13
N ILE A 19 4.34 7.63 0.27
CA ILE A 19 3.97 7.66 -1.15
C ILE A 19 2.44 7.70 -1.30
N ALA A 20 1.72 6.85 -0.59
CA ALA A 20 0.25 6.81 -0.66
C ALA A 20 -0.36 8.12 -0.21
N SER A 21 0.12 8.68 0.89
CA SER A 21 -0.37 9.94 1.42
C SER A 21 -0.20 11.09 0.41
N ALA A 22 0.94 11.12 -0.28
CA ALA A 22 1.19 12.13 -1.31
C ALA A 22 0.38 11.88 -2.57
N ALA A 23 0.30 10.61 -3.02
CA ALA A 23 -0.41 10.26 -4.25
C ALA A 23 -1.91 10.55 -4.17
N PHE A 24 -2.53 10.35 -3.00
CA PHE A 24 -3.97 10.58 -2.82
C PHE A 24 -4.30 11.93 -2.21
N ASP A 25 -3.33 12.83 -2.10
CA ASP A 25 -3.54 14.14 -1.51
C ASP A 25 -4.57 14.98 -2.28
N THR A 26 -4.64 14.82 -3.58
CA THR A 26 -5.58 15.56 -4.45
C THR A 26 -6.79 14.73 -4.88
N ASP A 27 -6.95 13.52 -4.35
CA ASP A 27 -8.05 12.64 -4.71
C ASP A 27 -9.37 13.15 -4.13
N GLU A 28 -10.33 13.42 -4.99
CA GLU A 28 -11.61 13.99 -4.60
C GLU A 28 -12.42 13.09 -3.67
N ILE A 29 -12.34 11.78 -3.86
CA ILE A 29 -13.07 10.81 -3.02
C ILE A 29 -12.60 10.90 -1.57
N TYR A 30 -11.29 10.93 -1.35
CA TYR A 30 -10.74 11.03 -0.01
C TYR A 30 -11.05 12.37 0.64
N HIS A 31 -11.09 13.46 -0.12
CA HIS A 31 -11.49 14.75 0.40
C HIS A 31 -12.96 14.81 0.80
N ARG A 32 -13.84 14.09 0.10
CA ARG A 32 -15.25 13.99 0.46
C ARG A 32 -15.49 13.12 1.69
N LEU A 33 -14.79 11.99 1.78
CA LEU A 33 -14.91 11.08 2.92
C LEU A 33 -14.26 11.64 4.18
N TYR A 34 -13.19 12.36 4.00
CA TYR A 34 -12.39 12.93 5.08
C TYR A 34 -12.13 14.41 4.80
N PRO A 35 -13.09 15.30 5.09
CA PRO A 35 -12.97 16.73 4.71
C PRO A 35 -11.74 17.44 5.30
N ARG A 36 -11.22 16.93 6.42
CA ARG A 36 -10.06 17.51 7.09
C ARG A 36 -8.77 16.76 6.79
N TYR A 37 -8.75 15.99 5.72
CA TYR A 37 -7.65 15.12 5.33
C TYR A 37 -6.29 15.83 5.27
N ARG A 38 -6.25 17.05 4.76
CA ARG A 38 -5.01 17.85 4.63
C ARG A 38 -4.55 18.49 5.92
N GLU A 39 -5.43 18.68 6.90
CA GLU A 39 -5.12 19.35 8.14
C GLU A 39 -4.29 18.47 9.09
N PHE A 40 -4.31 17.17 8.90
CA PHE A 40 -3.67 16.19 9.79
C PHE A 40 -2.73 15.25 9.02
N PRO A 41 -1.57 15.75 8.54
CA PRO A 41 -0.68 14.93 7.71
C PRO A 41 -0.15 13.67 8.41
N LEU A 42 0.08 13.69 9.72
CA LEU A 42 0.53 12.51 10.45
C LEU A 42 -0.57 11.46 10.56
N GLU A 43 -1.81 11.86 10.82
CA GLU A 43 -2.95 10.95 10.87
C GLU A 43 -3.25 10.35 9.51
N ARG A 44 -3.14 11.16 8.46
CA ARG A 44 -3.29 10.72 7.08
C ARG A 44 -2.26 9.65 6.73
N ARG A 45 -1.00 9.85 7.11
CA ARG A 45 0.06 8.87 6.90
C ARG A 45 -0.21 7.59 7.69
N ASN A 46 -0.65 7.71 8.94
CA ASN A 46 -0.99 6.57 9.78
C ASN A 46 -2.18 5.76 9.23
N PHE A 47 -3.16 6.42 8.64
CA PHE A 47 -4.26 5.76 7.94
C PHE A 47 -3.75 4.81 6.85
N TRP A 48 -2.82 5.28 6.01
CA TRP A 48 -2.22 4.45 4.97
C TRP A 48 -1.35 3.34 5.55
N LEU A 49 -0.62 3.63 6.62
CA LEU A 49 0.21 2.64 7.30
C LEU A 49 -0.62 1.47 7.82
N ILE A 50 -1.75 1.74 8.42
CA ILE A 50 -2.67 0.70 8.92
C ILE A 50 -3.18 -0.15 7.77
N ARG A 51 -3.59 0.46 6.67
CA ARG A 51 -4.07 -0.28 5.49
C ARG A 51 -2.98 -1.18 4.90
N LEU A 52 -1.76 -0.69 4.82
CA LEU A 52 -0.63 -1.48 4.33
C LEU A 52 -0.32 -2.67 5.24
N LYS A 53 -0.39 -2.48 6.54
CA LYS A 53 -0.21 -3.58 7.50
C LYS A 53 -1.26 -4.67 7.32
N GLN A 54 -2.51 -4.29 7.08
CA GLN A 54 -3.58 -5.25 6.81
C GLN A 54 -3.30 -6.07 5.56
N ARG A 55 -2.80 -5.43 4.49
CA ARG A 55 -2.47 -6.12 3.25
C ARG A 55 -1.29 -7.07 3.42
N LEU A 56 -0.32 -6.70 4.24
CA LEU A 56 0.88 -7.52 4.45
C LEU A 56 0.56 -8.87 5.10
N VAL A 57 -0.47 -8.93 5.94
CA VAL A 57 -0.87 -10.16 6.64
C VAL A 57 -2.04 -10.89 5.98
N GLU A 58 -2.61 -10.34 4.93
CA GLU A 58 -3.73 -10.97 4.22
C GLU A 58 -3.25 -12.11 3.33
N PRO A 59 -3.76 -13.35 3.49
CA PRO A 59 -3.24 -14.51 2.74
C PRO A 59 -3.37 -14.41 1.22
N THR A 60 -4.35 -13.66 0.72
CA THR A 60 -4.60 -13.53 -0.73
C THR A 60 -3.97 -12.29 -1.33
N ALA A 61 -3.35 -11.45 -0.52
CA ALA A 61 -2.73 -10.22 -1.00
C ALA A 61 -1.27 -10.46 -1.41
N VAL A 62 -0.86 -9.83 -2.50
CA VAL A 62 0.52 -9.85 -3.00
C VAL A 62 0.98 -8.40 -3.07
N PRO A 63 1.52 -7.86 -1.96
CA PRO A 63 2.05 -6.50 -1.96
C PRO A 63 3.45 -6.46 -2.56
N LEU A 64 3.67 -5.55 -3.49
CA LEU A 64 4.94 -5.38 -4.21
C LEU A 64 5.42 -3.94 -4.10
N VAL A 65 6.73 -3.77 -4.11
CA VAL A 65 7.35 -2.44 -4.18
C VAL A 65 8.22 -2.33 -5.42
N ALA A 66 8.29 -1.11 -5.95
CA ALA A 66 9.25 -0.75 -6.97
C ALA A 66 10.38 0.04 -6.30
N GLU A 67 11.59 -0.46 -6.46
CA GLU A 67 12.78 0.12 -5.86
C GLU A 67 13.71 0.64 -6.94
N SER A 68 14.07 1.91 -6.86
CA SER A 68 15.08 2.52 -7.71
C SER A 68 16.45 2.24 -7.13
N ILE A 69 17.37 1.81 -7.98
CA ILE A 69 18.76 1.53 -7.60
C ILE A 69 19.68 2.38 -8.44
N GLU A 70 20.50 3.19 -7.80
CA GLU A 70 21.54 4.00 -8.45
C GLU A 70 22.91 3.61 -7.92
N GLY A 71 23.87 3.40 -8.83
CA GLY A 71 25.20 2.97 -8.49
C GLY A 71 25.32 1.45 -8.46
N GLU A 72 26.46 0.96 -8.02
CA GLU A 72 26.80 -0.47 -7.97
C GLU A 72 27.36 -0.85 -6.60
N GLY A 73 27.17 -2.11 -6.22
CA GLY A 73 27.71 -2.69 -5.01
C GLY A 73 27.03 -2.19 -3.73
N PRO A 74 27.73 -2.31 -2.57
CA PRO A 74 27.16 -1.95 -1.27
C PRO A 74 26.82 -0.48 -1.10
N GLU A 75 27.43 0.38 -1.92
CA GLU A 75 27.20 1.83 -1.88
C GLU A 75 26.07 2.29 -2.80
N ALA A 76 25.41 1.36 -3.50
CA ALA A 76 24.28 1.68 -4.35
C ALA A 76 23.17 2.35 -3.56
N LYS A 77 22.66 3.45 -4.09
CA LYS A 77 21.54 4.17 -3.47
C LYS A 77 20.22 3.53 -3.88
N LYS A 78 19.45 3.11 -2.89
CA LYS A 78 18.16 2.46 -3.09
C LYS A 78 17.03 3.32 -2.53
N GLU A 79 15.95 3.44 -3.28
CA GLU A 79 14.79 4.23 -2.88
C GLU A 79 13.51 3.56 -3.36
N ILE A 80 12.53 3.46 -2.48
CA ILE A 80 11.19 2.99 -2.85
C ILE A 80 10.50 4.12 -3.61
N VAL A 81 10.10 3.86 -4.84
CA VAL A 81 9.47 4.86 -5.72
C VAL A 81 8.01 4.56 -6.03
N GLY A 82 7.52 3.39 -5.67
CA GLY A 82 6.12 3.04 -5.86
C GLY A 82 5.79 1.71 -5.21
N TYR A 83 4.49 1.41 -5.15
CA TYR A 83 4.02 0.12 -4.68
C TYR A 83 2.68 -0.21 -5.32
N ALA A 84 2.34 -1.50 -5.28
CA ALA A 84 1.03 -1.99 -5.70
C ALA A 84 0.68 -3.22 -4.88
N THR A 85 -0.59 -3.44 -4.64
CA THR A 85 -1.07 -4.65 -3.99
C THR A 85 -2.03 -5.34 -4.94
N TYR A 86 -1.72 -6.58 -5.29
CA TYR A 86 -2.61 -7.43 -6.06
C TYR A 86 -3.32 -8.37 -5.09
N VAL A 87 -4.59 -8.59 -5.32
CA VAL A 87 -5.39 -9.50 -4.51
C VAL A 87 -5.85 -10.64 -5.37
N ARG A 88 -5.50 -11.86 -4.95
CA ARG A 88 -5.91 -13.04 -5.66
C ARG A 88 -7.40 -13.28 -5.48
N MET A 89 -8.11 -13.33 -6.58
CA MET A 89 -9.53 -13.72 -6.61
C MET A 89 -9.60 -15.17 -7.05
N GLY A 90 -10.50 -15.94 -6.49
CA GLY A 90 -10.62 -17.35 -6.82
C GLY A 90 -11.66 -18.04 -5.95
N LYS A 91 -11.61 -19.37 -5.95
CA LYS A 91 -12.56 -20.20 -5.20
C LYS A 91 -11.92 -20.98 -4.05
N ASP A 92 -10.61 -20.77 -3.80
CA ASP A 92 -9.99 -21.40 -2.65
C ASP A 92 -10.48 -20.72 -1.33
N PRO A 93 -10.35 -21.42 -0.18
CA PRO A 93 -10.91 -20.90 1.08
C PRO A 93 -10.45 -19.50 1.47
N GLY A 94 -9.18 -19.17 1.24
CA GLY A 94 -8.65 -17.84 1.55
C GLY A 94 -9.29 -16.76 0.70
N ALA A 95 -9.40 -16.99 -0.62
CA ALA A 95 -10.02 -16.04 -1.54
C ALA A 95 -11.50 -15.87 -1.26
N LEU A 96 -12.22 -16.95 -0.94
CA LEU A 96 -13.65 -16.90 -0.61
C LEU A 96 -13.88 -16.14 0.70
N ALA A 97 -13.05 -16.37 1.71
CA ALA A 97 -13.14 -15.65 2.98
C ALA A 97 -12.96 -14.14 2.80
N ARG A 98 -12.00 -13.74 1.95
CA ARG A 98 -11.79 -12.34 1.64
C ARG A 98 -12.97 -11.73 0.90
N GLN A 99 -13.50 -12.43 -0.12
CA GLN A 99 -14.66 -11.95 -0.87
C GLN A 99 -15.88 -11.78 0.03
N ALA A 100 -16.09 -12.69 0.97
CA ALA A 100 -17.15 -12.58 1.97
C ALA A 100 -16.96 -11.34 2.86
N MET A 101 -15.72 -11.08 3.27
CA MET A 101 -15.41 -9.91 4.07
C MET A 101 -15.66 -8.61 3.32
N ASP A 102 -15.25 -8.54 2.04
CA ASP A 102 -15.49 -7.38 1.19
C ASP A 102 -16.99 -7.13 1.01
N THR A 103 -17.77 -8.19 0.81
CA THR A 103 -19.22 -8.09 0.69
C THR A 103 -19.84 -7.55 1.99
N TYR A 104 -19.40 -8.05 3.13
CA TYR A 104 -19.88 -7.59 4.43
C TYR A 104 -19.59 -6.11 4.64
N VAL A 105 -18.36 -5.68 4.38
CA VAL A 105 -17.93 -4.28 4.57
C VAL A 105 -18.66 -3.33 3.61
N ASN A 106 -18.94 -3.76 2.40
CA ASN A 106 -19.54 -2.92 1.34
C ASN A 106 -21.06 -3.08 1.21
N SER A 107 -21.71 -3.82 2.09
CA SER A 107 -23.14 -4.09 2.02
C SER A 107 -24.04 -2.98 2.61
N GLU A 108 -23.46 -1.96 3.22
CA GLU A 108 -24.17 -0.84 3.82
C GLU A 108 -24.32 0.36 2.90
#